data_7e084d1bf97ce1cd0ce0459cc540beba
#
_entry.id   7e084d1bf97ce1cd0ce0459cc540beba
#
_cell.length_a   1.000
_cell.length_b   1.000
_cell.length_c   1.000
_cell.angle_alpha   90.00
_cell.angle_beta   90.00
_cell.angle_gamma   90.00
#
_symmetry.space_group_name_H-M   'P 1'
#
loop_
_entity.id
_entity.type
_entity.pdbx_description
1 polymer ?
#
loop_
_entity_poly.entity_id
_entity_poly.type
_entity_poly.pdbx_seq_one_letter_code
_entity_poly.pdbx_strand_id
1 'polypeptide(L)'
;ASDVYKRQVHYWMHNNMITINGTKMGKSLGNFITLDEFFTGTHKLLAQAYTPMTIRFFILQAHYRSTVDFSNEALQASEKGLQRLMEAIDALDKITPSSTTSEGINVKELRAKCYEAMNDDLNTPIVIAQLFEGARIINNIIAGNATISAEDLKDLKETFHLFSFDIMGLKEEKGSSDGREAAYGKVVDLSLIHI
;
A
#
# COMPACT_ATOMS: atom_id res chain seq x y z
N ALA A 1 6.34 2.99 -41.74
CA ALA A 1 6.60 1.63 -41.25
C ALA A 1 7.94 1.50 -40.49
N SER A 2 8.93 2.34 -40.78
CA SER A 2 10.25 2.25 -40.11
C SER A 2 10.28 2.79 -38.68
N ASP A 3 9.34 3.63 -38.28
CA ASP A 3 9.30 4.22 -36.92
C ASP A 3 8.72 3.29 -35.86
N VAL A 4 7.96 2.27 -36.27
CA VAL A 4 7.41 1.26 -35.36
C VAL A 4 8.50 0.46 -34.63
N TYR A 5 9.66 0.30 -35.24
CA TYR A 5 10.78 -0.44 -34.65
C TYR A 5 11.73 0.40 -33.78
N LYS A 6 11.64 1.73 -33.86
CA LYS A 6 12.58 2.62 -33.13
C LYS A 6 12.14 2.99 -31.72
N ARG A 7 10.87 2.77 -31.36
CA ARG A 7 10.29 3.10 -30.05
C ARG A 7 9.50 1.92 -29.48
N GLN A 8 10.16 0.78 -29.30
CA GLN A 8 9.53 -0.35 -28.63
C GLN A 8 9.60 -0.13 -27.11
N VAL A 9 8.53 -0.54 -26.40
CA VAL A 9 8.55 -0.62 -24.93
C VAL A 9 9.49 -1.72 -24.48
N HIS A 10 10.30 -1.45 -23.47
CA HIS A 10 11.24 -2.42 -22.92
C HIS A 10 10.54 -3.46 -22.03
N TYR A 11 9.45 -3.06 -21.38
CA TYR A 11 8.69 -3.90 -20.45
C TYR A 11 7.21 -3.81 -20.81
N TRP A 12 6.54 -4.97 -20.82
CA TRP A 12 5.12 -5.07 -21.09
C TRP A 12 4.43 -5.78 -19.94
N MET A 13 3.60 -5.06 -19.19
CA MET A 13 2.91 -5.59 -18.03
C MET A 13 1.39 -5.55 -18.26
N HIS A 14 0.71 -6.63 -17.88
CA HIS A 14 -0.73 -6.76 -17.92
C HIS A 14 -1.27 -7.02 -16.52
N ASN A 15 -2.22 -6.21 -16.09
CA ASN A 15 -3.04 -6.51 -14.91
C ASN A 15 -4.27 -7.33 -15.29
N ASN A 16 -4.86 -7.98 -14.30
CA ASN A 16 -6.11 -8.71 -14.46
C ASN A 16 -7.31 -7.77 -14.31
N MET A 17 -8.52 -8.36 -14.37
CA MET A 17 -9.77 -7.60 -14.29
C MET A 17 -10.11 -7.19 -12.86
N ILE A 18 -10.99 -6.19 -12.77
CA ILE A 18 -11.63 -5.78 -11.52
C ILE A 18 -13.06 -6.34 -11.50
N THR A 19 -13.44 -6.84 -10.32
CA THR A 19 -14.81 -7.28 -10.04
C THR A 19 -15.40 -6.45 -8.89
N ILE A 20 -16.71 -6.43 -8.80
CA ILE A 20 -17.48 -5.82 -7.70
C ILE A 20 -18.37 -6.92 -7.15
N ASN A 21 -18.13 -7.35 -5.91
CA ASN A 21 -18.84 -8.47 -5.28
C ASN A 21 -18.88 -9.72 -6.19
N GLY A 22 -17.71 -10.09 -6.75
CA GLY A 22 -17.57 -11.25 -7.64
C GLY A 22 -18.06 -11.06 -9.08
N THR A 23 -18.70 -9.94 -9.40
CA THR A 23 -19.22 -9.66 -10.75
C THR A 23 -18.27 -8.74 -11.50
N LYS A 24 -17.94 -9.07 -12.75
CA LYS A 24 -17.09 -8.21 -13.60
C LYS A 24 -17.61 -6.77 -13.60
N MET A 25 -16.72 -5.81 -13.33
CA MET A 25 -17.06 -4.40 -13.42
C MET A 25 -17.24 -3.98 -14.88
N GLY A 26 -18.36 -3.32 -15.18
CA GLY A 26 -18.65 -2.86 -16.54
C GLY A 26 -19.76 -1.84 -16.60
N LYS A 27 -19.63 -0.85 -17.50
CA LYS A 27 -20.65 0.21 -17.69
C LYS A 27 -22.02 -0.35 -18.04
N SER A 28 -22.06 -1.36 -18.93
CA SER A 28 -23.31 -2.01 -19.34
C SER A 28 -24.00 -2.80 -18.23
N LEU A 29 -23.26 -3.17 -17.17
CA LEU A 29 -23.80 -3.89 -16.01
C LEU A 29 -24.26 -2.94 -14.89
N GLY A 30 -24.06 -1.63 -15.05
CA GLY A 30 -24.48 -0.63 -14.08
C GLY A 30 -23.73 -0.72 -12.73
N ASN A 31 -22.60 -1.44 -12.68
CA ASN A 31 -21.75 -1.60 -11.51
C ASN A 31 -20.36 -0.96 -11.69
N PHE A 32 -20.20 -0.10 -12.69
CA PHE A 32 -18.95 0.62 -12.91
C PHE A 32 -18.82 1.76 -11.89
N ILE A 33 -17.77 1.73 -11.08
CA ILE A 33 -17.49 2.77 -10.09
C ILE A 33 -16.24 3.53 -10.55
N THR A 34 -16.33 4.84 -10.65
CA THR A 34 -15.21 5.73 -10.96
C THR A 34 -14.37 6.00 -9.73
N LEU A 35 -13.13 6.44 -9.89
CA LEU A 35 -12.29 6.87 -8.76
C LEU A 35 -12.93 8.02 -7.99
N ASP A 36 -13.57 8.95 -8.70
CA ASP A 36 -14.31 10.05 -8.10
C ASP A 36 -15.41 9.56 -7.16
N GLU A 37 -16.21 8.59 -7.60
CA GLU A 37 -17.25 8.00 -6.76
C GLU A 37 -16.70 7.24 -5.57
N PHE A 38 -15.51 6.58 -5.68
CA PHE A 38 -14.83 6.00 -4.51
C PHE A 38 -14.46 7.07 -3.49
N PHE A 39 -13.94 8.21 -3.95
CA PHE A 39 -13.46 9.27 -3.07
C PHE A 39 -14.59 10.10 -2.46
N THR A 40 -15.70 10.26 -3.17
CA THR A 40 -16.89 10.98 -2.70
C THR A 40 -17.91 10.08 -1.98
N GLY A 41 -17.85 8.77 -2.20
CA GLY A 41 -18.81 7.81 -1.66
C GLY A 41 -20.20 7.91 -2.29
N THR A 42 -20.32 8.52 -3.48
CA THR A 42 -21.61 8.82 -4.09
C THR A 42 -22.25 7.63 -4.84
N HIS A 43 -21.47 6.58 -5.13
CA HIS A 43 -22.00 5.41 -5.83
C HIS A 43 -22.83 4.52 -4.90
N LYS A 44 -23.99 4.05 -5.40
CA LYS A 44 -24.96 3.22 -4.61
C LYS A 44 -24.41 1.91 -4.03
N LEU A 45 -23.32 1.39 -4.58
CA LEU A 45 -22.65 0.16 -4.12
C LEU A 45 -21.61 0.43 -3.05
N LEU A 46 -21.28 1.69 -2.75
CA LEU A 46 -20.32 2.07 -1.72
C LEU A 46 -21.04 2.41 -0.42
N ALA A 47 -20.55 1.87 0.69
CA ALA A 47 -21.08 2.18 2.01
C ALA A 47 -20.61 3.54 2.53
N GLN A 48 -19.46 4.02 2.06
CA GLN A 48 -18.81 5.27 2.47
C GLN A 48 -17.85 5.78 1.42
N ALA A 49 -17.34 6.99 1.60
CA ALA A 49 -16.19 7.52 0.88
C ALA A 49 -14.90 6.85 1.37
N TYR A 50 -13.98 6.58 0.45
CA TYR A 50 -12.66 6.03 0.76
C TYR A 50 -11.57 6.99 0.29
N THR A 51 -10.47 7.06 1.03
CA THR A 51 -9.34 7.91 0.65
C THR A 51 -8.57 7.30 -0.52
N PRO A 52 -7.84 8.11 -1.31
CA PRO A 52 -6.98 7.61 -2.37
C PRO A 52 -5.95 6.60 -1.86
N MET A 53 -5.41 6.79 -0.65
CA MET A 53 -4.43 5.86 -0.07
C MET A 53 -5.07 4.54 0.36
N THR A 54 -6.30 4.54 0.83
CA THR A 54 -7.06 3.31 1.12
C THR A 54 -7.26 2.49 -0.16
N ILE A 55 -7.70 3.11 -1.25
CA ILE A 55 -7.87 2.43 -2.54
C ILE A 55 -6.53 1.92 -3.07
N ARG A 56 -5.46 2.73 -2.99
CA ARG A 56 -4.12 2.32 -3.39
C ARG A 56 -3.65 1.11 -2.59
N PHE A 57 -3.77 1.16 -1.27
CA PHE A 57 -3.36 0.07 -0.39
C PHE A 57 -4.17 -1.20 -0.64
N PHE A 58 -5.48 -1.07 -0.85
CA PHE A 58 -6.35 -2.18 -1.22
C PHE A 58 -5.87 -2.88 -2.51
N ILE A 59 -5.56 -2.11 -3.57
CA ILE A 59 -5.06 -2.67 -4.82
C ILE A 59 -3.71 -3.37 -4.62
N LEU A 60 -2.81 -2.81 -3.82
CA LEU A 60 -1.49 -3.38 -3.53
C LEU A 60 -1.55 -4.68 -2.71
N GLN A 61 -2.65 -4.95 -2.01
CA GLN A 61 -2.88 -6.22 -1.30
C GLN A 61 -3.16 -7.40 -2.23
N ALA A 62 -3.41 -7.15 -3.51
CA ALA A 62 -3.55 -8.17 -4.54
C ALA A 62 -2.35 -8.13 -5.48
N HIS A 63 -1.88 -9.30 -5.92
CA HIS A 63 -0.89 -9.36 -6.99
C HIS A 63 -1.51 -8.80 -8.29
N TYR A 64 -0.77 -7.98 -9.05
CA TYR A 64 -1.31 -7.28 -10.23
C TYR A 64 -1.87 -8.22 -11.31
N ARG A 65 -1.42 -9.48 -11.36
CA ARG A 65 -1.98 -10.52 -12.24
C ARG A 65 -3.25 -11.18 -11.71
N SER A 66 -3.61 -10.93 -10.46
CA SER A 66 -4.81 -11.49 -9.84
C SER A 66 -6.02 -10.59 -10.06
N THR A 67 -7.21 -11.16 -10.04
CA THR A 67 -8.46 -10.39 -10.03
C THR A 67 -8.55 -9.61 -8.72
N VAL A 68 -8.89 -8.33 -8.81
CA VAL A 68 -9.16 -7.47 -7.66
C VAL A 68 -10.67 -7.37 -7.48
N ASP A 69 -11.20 -7.89 -6.38
CA ASP A 69 -12.64 -7.84 -6.08
C ASP A 69 -12.95 -6.76 -5.06
N PHE A 70 -13.65 -5.71 -5.49
CA PHE A 70 -14.08 -4.64 -4.61
C PHE A 70 -15.35 -5.05 -3.86
N SER A 71 -15.27 -5.04 -2.53
CA SER A 71 -16.42 -5.12 -1.64
C SER A 71 -16.25 -4.09 -0.50
N ASN A 72 -17.36 -3.69 0.12
CA ASN A 72 -17.29 -2.73 1.23
C ASN A 72 -16.50 -3.28 2.40
N GLU A 73 -16.66 -4.58 2.71
CA GLU A 73 -15.94 -5.26 3.78
C GLU A 73 -14.42 -5.26 3.53
N ALA A 74 -14.02 -5.56 2.29
CA ALA A 74 -12.60 -5.59 1.92
C ALA A 74 -11.97 -4.18 1.95
N LEU A 75 -12.69 -3.16 1.48
CA LEU A 75 -12.24 -1.77 1.53
C LEU A 75 -12.10 -1.26 2.97
N GLN A 76 -13.07 -1.54 3.85
CA GLN A 76 -13.02 -1.18 5.27
C GLN A 76 -11.90 -1.92 6.01
N ALA A 77 -11.66 -3.18 5.67
CA ALA A 77 -10.54 -3.95 6.22
C ALA A 77 -9.19 -3.35 5.79
N SER A 78 -9.08 -2.93 4.51
CA SER A 78 -7.88 -2.25 4.00
C SER A 78 -7.64 -0.90 4.65
N GLU A 79 -8.67 -0.10 4.86
CA GLU A 79 -8.58 1.18 5.59
C GLU A 79 -8.00 0.98 6.99
N LYS A 80 -8.54 0.03 7.75
CA LYS A 80 -8.03 -0.33 9.08
C LYS A 80 -6.60 -0.88 9.02
N GLY A 81 -6.29 -1.67 7.99
CA GLY A 81 -4.94 -2.20 7.77
C GLY A 81 -3.92 -1.09 7.50
N LEU A 82 -4.25 -0.17 6.61
CA LEU A 82 -3.41 0.99 6.31
C LEU A 82 -3.17 1.84 7.56
N GLN A 83 -4.24 2.14 8.31
CA GLN A 83 -4.12 2.90 9.56
C GLN A 83 -3.16 2.23 10.54
N ARG A 84 -3.30 0.93 10.78
CA ARG A 84 -2.40 0.18 11.68
C ARG A 84 -0.94 0.18 11.21
N LEU A 85 -0.73 0.12 9.89
CA LEU A 85 0.62 0.20 9.33
C LEU A 85 1.24 1.58 9.57
N MET A 86 0.48 2.67 9.35
CA MET A 86 0.94 4.04 9.60
C MET A 86 1.20 4.28 11.08
N GLU A 87 0.31 3.84 11.96
CA GLU A 87 0.49 3.91 13.42
C GLU A 87 1.78 3.19 13.88
N ALA A 88 2.11 2.03 13.28
CA ALA A 88 3.34 1.33 13.58
C ALA A 88 4.59 2.09 13.08
N ILE A 89 4.50 2.74 11.91
CA ILE A 89 5.58 3.58 11.38
C ILE A 89 5.82 4.78 12.29
N ASP A 90 4.76 5.48 12.70
CA ASP A 90 4.85 6.63 13.61
C ASP A 90 5.41 6.23 14.98
N ALA A 91 5.13 5.01 15.40
CA ALA A 91 5.62 4.48 16.65
C ALA A 91 7.12 4.19 16.65
N LEU A 92 7.75 3.95 15.48
CA LEU A 92 9.21 3.79 15.35
C LEU A 92 9.99 4.98 15.89
N ASP A 93 9.46 6.20 15.77
CA ASP A 93 10.15 7.40 16.25
C ASP A 93 10.11 7.55 17.76
N LYS A 94 9.24 6.80 18.44
CA LYS A 94 9.10 6.80 19.91
C LYS A 94 9.95 5.73 20.58
N ILE A 95 10.56 4.82 19.81
CA ILE A 95 11.36 3.74 20.36
C ILE A 95 12.72 4.28 20.83
N THR A 96 13.05 4.02 22.10
CA THR A 96 14.39 4.24 22.63
C THR A 96 15.22 2.97 22.41
N PRO A 97 16.36 3.04 21.69
CA PRO A 97 17.18 1.88 21.44
C PRO A 97 17.83 1.35 22.73
N SER A 98 18.05 0.05 22.75
CA SER A 98 18.78 -0.68 23.78
C SER A 98 20.21 -1.00 23.32
N SER A 99 21.02 -1.60 24.20
CA SER A 99 22.35 -2.10 23.84
C SER A 99 22.33 -3.33 22.92
N THR A 100 21.24 -4.12 22.97
CA THR A 100 21.09 -5.37 22.22
C THR A 100 19.69 -5.53 21.66
N THR A 101 19.58 -6.31 20.58
CA THR A 101 18.31 -6.74 20.01
C THR A 101 17.92 -8.10 20.63
N SER A 102 16.64 -8.25 20.98
CA SER A 102 16.10 -9.51 21.52
C SER A 102 16.22 -10.65 20.52
N GLU A 103 16.43 -11.87 21.03
CA GLU A 103 16.41 -13.08 20.22
C GLU A 103 15.08 -13.22 19.44
N GLY A 104 15.17 -13.67 18.19
CA GLY A 104 14.01 -13.82 17.29
C GLY A 104 13.64 -12.56 16.50
N ILE A 105 14.28 -11.42 16.74
CA ILE A 105 14.16 -10.23 15.90
C ILE A 105 15.33 -10.20 14.92
N ASN A 106 15.02 -10.33 13.62
CA ASN A 106 16.01 -10.26 12.55
C ASN A 106 15.57 -9.24 11.48
N VAL A 107 15.98 -7.98 11.66
CA VAL A 107 15.61 -6.87 10.76
C VAL A 107 16.21 -7.06 9.37
N LYS A 108 17.42 -7.61 9.28
CA LYS A 108 18.09 -7.85 7.98
C LYS A 108 17.35 -8.91 7.16
N GLU A 109 16.84 -9.94 7.81
CA GLU A 109 16.02 -10.96 7.19
C GLU A 109 14.66 -10.40 6.72
N LEU A 110 14.01 -9.57 7.55
CA LEU A 110 12.78 -8.88 7.17
C LEU A 110 12.97 -8.06 5.89
N ARG A 111 14.04 -7.27 5.82
CA ARG A 111 14.39 -6.47 4.64
C ARG A 111 14.68 -7.36 3.43
N ALA A 112 15.43 -8.44 3.61
CA ALA A 112 15.74 -9.38 2.55
C ALA A 112 14.47 -10.01 1.96
N LYS A 113 13.52 -10.44 2.80
CA LYS A 113 12.22 -10.99 2.38
C LYS A 113 11.37 -9.97 1.60
N CYS A 114 11.41 -8.69 1.97
CA CYS A 114 10.75 -7.64 1.21
C CYS A 114 11.35 -7.49 -0.19
N TYR A 115 12.68 -7.51 -0.32
CA TYR A 115 13.35 -7.47 -1.63
C TYR A 115 13.08 -8.72 -2.45
N GLU A 116 13.12 -9.90 -1.84
CA GLU A 116 12.80 -11.17 -2.51
C GLU A 116 11.39 -11.12 -3.11
N ALA A 117 10.41 -10.66 -2.34
CA ALA A 117 9.03 -10.50 -2.81
C ALA A 117 8.91 -9.49 -3.96
N MET A 118 9.62 -8.36 -3.90
CA MET A 118 9.61 -7.39 -5.01
C MET A 118 10.31 -7.93 -6.26
N ASN A 119 11.35 -8.74 -6.11
CA ASN A 119 12.05 -9.38 -7.20
C ASN A 119 11.28 -10.58 -7.78
N ASP A 120 10.32 -11.12 -7.03
CA ASP A 120 9.37 -12.14 -7.49
C ASP A 120 8.14 -11.48 -8.12
N ASP A 121 8.34 -10.90 -9.31
CA ASP A 121 7.28 -10.32 -10.15
C ASP A 121 6.45 -9.24 -9.44
N LEU A 122 7.11 -8.36 -8.66
CA LEU A 122 6.48 -7.26 -7.93
C LEU A 122 5.37 -7.72 -6.98
N ASN A 123 5.65 -8.73 -6.16
CA ASN A 123 4.69 -9.38 -5.26
C ASN A 123 4.40 -8.50 -4.03
N THR A 124 3.68 -7.39 -4.25
CA THR A 124 3.33 -6.43 -3.21
C THR A 124 2.53 -7.02 -2.04
N PRO A 125 1.62 -8.01 -2.22
CA PRO A 125 0.95 -8.63 -1.07
C PRO A 125 1.92 -9.29 -0.09
N ILE A 126 2.98 -9.93 -0.58
CA ILE A 126 4.00 -10.53 0.31
C ILE A 126 4.81 -9.44 1.01
N VAL A 127 5.17 -8.34 0.33
CA VAL A 127 5.82 -7.20 0.97
C VAL A 127 4.96 -6.65 2.11
N ILE A 128 3.66 -6.44 1.88
CA ILE A 128 2.71 -5.95 2.88
C ILE A 128 2.64 -6.92 4.08
N ALA A 129 2.64 -8.23 3.84
CA ALA A 129 2.68 -9.22 4.90
C ALA A 129 3.96 -9.10 5.75
N GLN A 130 5.13 -8.90 5.13
CA GLN A 130 6.39 -8.67 5.84
C GLN A 130 6.38 -7.36 6.63
N LEU A 131 5.78 -6.29 6.10
CA LEU A 131 5.64 -5.04 6.85
C LEU A 131 4.73 -5.21 8.08
N PHE A 132 3.67 -6.02 8.01
CA PHE A 132 2.86 -6.34 9.18
C PHE A 132 3.61 -7.20 10.21
N GLU A 133 4.50 -8.11 9.78
CA GLU A 133 5.40 -8.79 10.72
C GLU A 133 6.35 -7.80 11.39
N GLY A 134 6.90 -6.84 10.65
CA GLY A 134 7.66 -5.74 11.22
C GLY A 134 6.85 -4.88 12.20
N ALA A 135 5.60 -4.56 11.86
CA ALA A 135 4.71 -3.83 12.76
C ALA A 135 4.43 -4.59 14.07
N ARG A 136 4.33 -5.92 14.02
CA ARG A 136 4.23 -6.76 15.21
C ARG A 136 5.50 -6.68 16.09
N ILE A 137 6.68 -6.66 15.47
CA ILE A 137 7.95 -6.45 16.17
C ILE A 137 7.95 -5.09 16.87
N ILE A 138 7.57 -4.02 16.16
CA ILE A 138 7.47 -2.66 16.69
C ILE A 138 6.56 -2.63 17.93
N ASN A 139 5.36 -3.19 17.81
CA ASN A 139 4.40 -3.23 18.91
C ASN A 139 4.91 -4.01 20.14
N ASN A 140 5.66 -5.11 19.94
CA ASN A 140 6.27 -5.86 21.01
C ASN A 140 7.37 -5.05 21.74
N ILE A 141 8.14 -4.26 21.00
CA ILE A 141 9.17 -3.39 21.58
C ILE A 141 8.51 -2.28 22.42
N ILE A 142 7.47 -1.64 21.90
CA ILE A 142 6.72 -0.58 22.60
C ILE A 142 6.06 -1.11 23.86
N ALA A 143 5.53 -2.34 23.81
CA ALA A 143 4.94 -3.02 24.97
C ALA A 143 5.98 -3.44 26.03
N GLY A 144 7.29 -3.24 25.76
CA GLY A 144 8.37 -3.64 26.67
C GLY A 144 8.66 -5.16 26.67
N ASN A 145 8.09 -5.91 25.74
CA ASN A 145 8.28 -7.36 25.62
C ASN A 145 9.54 -7.74 24.83
N ALA A 146 10.16 -6.78 24.16
CA ALA A 146 11.35 -6.96 23.35
C ALA A 146 12.21 -5.69 23.36
N THR A 147 13.50 -5.84 23.00
CA THR A 147 14.45 -4.73 22.87
C THR A 147 15.03 -4.71 21.46
N ILE A 148 15.53 -3.56 21.02
CA ILE A 148 16.17 -3.39 19.72
C ILE A 148 17.42 -2.52 19.85
N SER A 149 18.50 -2.89 19.18
CA SER A 149 19.73 -2.10 19.12
C SER A 149 19.54 -0.82 18.28
N ALA A 150 20.44 0.16 18.44
CA ALA A 150 20.40 1.37 17.65
C ALA A 150 20.62 1.11 16.16
N GLU A 151 21.46 0.14 15.80
CA GLU A 151 21.72 -0.28 14.41
C GLU A 151 20.47 -0.91 13.80
N ASP A 152 19.89 -1.91 14.46
CA ASP A 152 18.69 -2.60 13.96
C ASP A 152 17.47 -1.68 13.91
N LEU A 153 17.34 -0.73 14.85
CA LEU A 153 16.27 0.26 14.80
C LEU A 153 16.40 1.17 13.57
N LYS A 154 17.63 1.58 13.25
CA LYS A 154 17.90 2.36 12.05
C LYS A 154 17.54 1.57 10.79
N ASP A 155 18.02 0.32 10.69
CA ASP A 155 17.71 -0.57 9.55
C ASP A 155 16.20 -0.82 9.42
N LEU A 156 15.48 -0.95 10.55
CA LEU A 156 14.03 -1.13 10.55
C LEU A 156 13.30 0.13 10.02
N LYS A 157 13.69 1.32 10.48
CA LYS A 157 13.16 2.60 9.99
C LYS A 157 13.39 2.77 8.49
N GLU A 158 14.60 2.51 8.02
CA GLU A 158 14.94 2.58 6.59
C GLU A 158 14.13 1.57 5.76
N THR A 159 13.91 0.36 6.29
CA THR A 159 13.12 -0.68 5.61
C THR A 159 11.67 -0.24 5.46
N PHE A 160 11.04 0.26 6.53
CA PHE A 160 9.67 0.74 6.46
C PHE A 160 9.54 1.95 5.54
N HIS A 161 10.47 2.91 5.61
CA HIS A 161 10.45 4.08 4.73
C HIS A 161 10.54 3.66 3.26
N LEU A 162 11.52 2.86 2.91
CA LEU A 162 11.78 2.42 1.55
C LEU A 162 10.57 1.69 0.95
N PHE A 163 10.06 0.65 1.64
CA PHE A 163 8.99 -0.17 1.08
C PHE A 163 7.62 0.51 1.15
N SER A 164 7.31 1.25 2.22
CA SER A 164 6.01 1.89 2.35
C SER A 164 5.90 3.16 1.51
N PHE A 165 6.89 4.04 1.55
CA PHE A 165 6.79 5.35 0.92
C PHE A 165 7.44 5.39 -0.47
N ASP A 166 8.68 4.96 -0.60
CA ASP A 166 9.42 5.11 -1.86
C ASP A 166 8.96 4.10 -2.92
N ILE A 167 8.74 2.83 -2.55
CA ILE A 167 8.36 1.76 -3.48
C ILE A 167 6.84 1.70 -3.66
N MET A 168 6.07 1.51 -2.58
CA MET A 168 4.60 1.41 -2.67
C MET A 168 3.90 2.75 -2.80
N GLY A 169 4.60 3.88 -2.55
CA GLY A 169 4.08 5.23 -2.68
C GLY A 169 2.90 5.52 -1.75
N LEU A 170 2.87 4.87 -0.59
CA LEU A 170 1.90 5.19 0.45
C LEU A 170 2.24 6.55 1.05
N LYS A 171 1.25 7.22 1.59
CA LYS A 171 1.42 8.52 2.25
C LYS A 171 0.54 8.57 3.48
N GLU A 172 1.02 9.25 4.51
CA GLU A 172 0.20 9.60 5.65
C GLU A 172 -0.89 10.59 5.22
N GLU A 173 -2.13 10.25 5.48
CA GLU A 173 -3.27 11.15 5.26
C GLU A 173 -3.59 11.82 6.60
N LYS A 174 -3.06 13.02 6.81
CA LYS A 174 -3.47 13.84 7.95
C LYS A 174 -4.93 14.19 7.78
N GLY A 175 -5.77 13.72 8.68
CA GLY A 175 -7.22 13.88 8.63
C GLY A 175 -7.63 15.35 8.65
N SER A 176 -7.77 15.94 7.48
CA SER A 176 -8.45 17.22 7.27
C SER A 176 -9.25 17.14 5.97
N SER A 177 -10.42 17.74 5.97
CA SER A 177 -11.26 17.95 4.80
C SER A 177 -10.53 18.68 3.66
N ASP A 178 -9.47 19.43 3.97
CA ASP A 178 -8.59 20.13 3.03
C ASP A 178 -7.62 19.20 2.29
N GLY A 179 -7.22 18.07 2.88
CA GLY A 179 -6.33 17.09 2.22
C GLY A 179 -6.97 16.36 1.05
N ARG A 180 -8.30 16.28 1.02
CA ARG A 180 -9.06 15.66 -0.07
C ARG A 180 -8.97 16.47 -1.36
N GLU A 181 -9.13 17.78 -1.30
CA GLU A 181 -9.02 18.66 -2.48
C GLU A 181 -7.60 18.75 -3.02
N ALA A 182 -6.58 18.81 -2.17
CA ALA A 182 -5.18 18.86 -2.59
C ALA A 182 -4.68 17.54 -3.21
N ALA A 183 -5.17 16.38 -2.74
CA ALA A 183 -4.90 15.08 -3.34
C ALA A 183 -5.60 14.92 -4.70
N TYR A 184 -6.82 15.48 -4.82
CA TYR A 184 -7.61 15.49 -6.05
C TYR A 184 -6.90 16.23 -7.18
N GLY A 185 -6.42 17.45 -6.94
CA GLY A 185 -5.71 18.25 -7.94
C GLY A 185 -4.48 17.55 -8.50
N LYS A 186 -3.70 16.88 -7.66
CA LYS A 186 -2.48 16.17 -8.09
C LYS A 186 -2.74 14.87 -8.87
N VAL A 187 -3.82 14.15 -8.57
CA VAL A 187 -4.19 12.93 -9.30
C VAL A 187 -4.77 13.28 -10.67
N VAL A 188 -5.54 14.34 -10.77
CA VAL A 188 -6.08 14.84 -12.05
C VAL A 188 -4.94 15.36 -12.93
N ASP A 189 -3.98 16.10 -12.39
CA ASP A 189 -2.81 16.58 -13.15
C ASP A 189 -1.94 15.43 -13.69
N LEU A 190 -1.77 14.35 -12.93
CA LEU A 190 -1.04 13.17 -13.39
C LEU A 190 -1.79 12.37 -14.46
N SER A 191 -3.12 12.37 -14.46
CA SER A 191 -3.93 11.70 -15.47
C SER A 191 -3.97 12.43 -16.81
N LEU A 192 -3.74 13.75 -16.80
CA LEU A 192 -3.70 14.59 -18.03
C LEU A 192 -2.35 14.55 -18.76
N ILE A 193 -1.29 14.04 -18.11
CA ILE A 193 0.07 13.97 -18.70
C ILE A 193 0.28 12.70 -19.56
N HIS A 194 -0.65 11.73 -19.55
CA HIS A 194 -0.49 10.42 -20.18
C HIS A 194 -1.61 10.02 -21.16
N ILE A 195 -2.23 10.98 -21.85
CA ILE A 195 -3.06 10.68 -23.03
C ILE A 195 -2.35 11.15 -24.31
#